data_1412a1470fbdb949f53ad81a211dda23
#
_entry.id   1412a1470fbdb949f53ad81a211dda23
#
_cell.length_a   1.000
_cell.length_b   1.000
_cell.length_c   1.000
_cell.angle_alpha   90.00
_cell.angle_beta   90.00
_cell.angle_gamma   90.00
#
_symmetry.space_group_name_H-M   'P 1'
#
loop_
_entity.id
_entity.type
_entity.pdbx_description
1 polymer ?
#
loop_
_entity_poly.entity_id
_entity_poly.type
_entity_poly.pdbx_seq_one_letter_code
_entity_poly.pdbx_strand_id
1 'polypeptide(L)'
;MTISVVIVDDQAMVRQGFGALLDAQHDISVIGEAADGARGVAEVARLAPDVVLMDVRMPEVNGLEAAATILSSPSPTRPRVLMLTTFDIDDYVYEALRLGASGFMLKDAPADELVRAVRVVAGGDQLLAPSITRRLIEESTRRRGTVPRRSARLEQLTAREHEVLELVAAGLSNAEIADQLFLAEQTVKTHVSRVFAKLALRDRAQAVVFAYEHGVVVPGQ
;
A
#
# COMPACT_ATOMS: atom_id res chain seq x y z
N MET A 1 -19.15 5.56 -10.20
CA MET A 1 -17.91 5.73 -10.99
C MET A 1 -17.27 4.35 -11.02
N THR A 2 -16.92 3.83 -12.18
CA THR A 2 -16.33 2.49 -12.31
C THR A 2 -14.82 2.61 -12.14
N ILE A 3 -14.21 1.77 -11.29
CA ILE A 3 -12.77 1.72 -11.06
C ILE A 3 -12.12 0.95 -12.21
N SER A 4 -11.22 1.59 -12.93
CA SER A 4 -10.47 0.97 -14.02
C SER A 4 -9.18 0.32 -13.50
N VAL A 5 -8.94 -0.93 -13.87
CA VAL A 5 -7.83 -1.74 -13.39
C VAL A 5 -6.98 -2.27 -14.52
N VAL A 6 -5.66 -2.22 -14.40
CA VAL A 6 -4.71 -2.96 -15.23
C VAL A 6 -4.02 -4.02 -14.37
N ILE A 7 -3.90 -5.25 -14.88
CA ILE A 7 -3.25 -6.37 -14.20
C ILE A 7 -1.92 -6.68 -14.89
N VAL A 8 -0.84 -6.67 -14.14
CA VAL A 8 0.52 -6.95 -14.62
C VAL A 8 1.09 -8.12 -13.82
N ASP A 9 1.22 -9.27 -14.46
CA ASP A 9 1.65 -10.53 -13.85
C ASP A 9 2.18 -11.46 -14.94
N ASP A 10 3.26 -12.19 -14.74
CA ASP A 10 3.79 -13.11 -15.75
C ASP A 10 2.95 -14.38 -15.88
N GLN A 11 2.19 -14.75 -14.85
CA GLN A 11 1.36 -15.94 -14.82
C GLN A 11 -0.02 -15.70 -15.45
N ALA A 12 -0.28 -16.26 -16.61
CA ALA A 12 -1.55 -16.10 -17.32
C ALA A 12 -2.79 -16.55 -16.50
N MET A 13 -2.64 -17.61 -15.69
CA MET A 13 -3.71 -18.10 -14.83
C MET A 13 -4.10 -17.08 -13.74
N VAL A 14 -3.11 -16.39 -13.16
CA VAL A 14 -3.32 -15.35 -12.16
C VAL A 14 -4.05 -14.16 -12.79
N ARG A 15 -3.59 -13.69 -13.97
CA ARG A 15 -4.26 -12.58 -14.68
C ARG A 15 -5.71 -12.92 -14.99
N GLN A 16 -5.97 -14.10 -15.56
CA GLN A 16 -7.34 -14.54 -15.88
C GLN A 16 -8.21 -14.71 -14.62
N GLY A 17 -7.66 -15.26 -13.56
CA GLY A 17 -8.38 -15.45 -12.29
C GLY A 17 -8.77 -14.11 -11.65
N PHE A 18 -7.82 -13.19 -11.52
CA PHE A 18 -8.08 -11.86 -10.95
C PHE A 18 -8.97 -11.03 -11.89
N GLY A 19 -8.77 -11.14 -13.22
CA GLY A 19 -9.63 -10.48 -14.21
C GLY A 19 -11.09 -10.90 -14.05
N ALA A 20 -11.36 -12.20 -14.06
CA ALA A 20 -12.72 -12.71 -13.89
C ALA A 20 -13.35 -12.31 -12.53
N LEU A 21 -12.55 -12.31 -11.45
CA LEU A 21 -13.00 -11.92 -10.13
C LEU A 21 -13.39 -10.44 -10.06
N LEU A 22 -12.57 -9.56 -10.65
CA LEU A 22 -12.76 -8.12 -10.60
C LEU A 22 -13.88 -7.67 -11.56
N ASP A 23 -13.94 -8.23 -12.78
CA ASP A 23 -15.00 -7.92 -13.74
C ASP A 23 -16.39 -8.44 -13.30
N ALA A 24 -16.43 -9.41 -12.36
CA ALA A 24 -17.69 -9.81 -11.73
C ALA A 24 -18.25 -8.73 -10.78
N GLN A 25 -17.47 -7.70 -10.44
CA GLN A 25 -17.94 -6.60 -9.60
C GLN A 25 -18.58 -5.50 -10.46
N HIS A 26 -19.69 -4.94 -10.01
CA HIS A 26 -20.44 -3.91 -10.75
C HIS A 26 -19.73 -2.55 -10.85
N ASP A 27 -18.75 -2.30 -9.99
CA ASP A 27 -18.03 -1.04 -9.83
C ASP A 27 -16.56 -1.11 -10.23
N ILE A 28 -16.08 -2.26 -10.73
CA ILE A 28 -14.69 -2.47 -11.15
C ILE A 28 -14.68 -2.99 -12.60
N SER A 29 -13.70 -2.57 -13.38
CA SER A 29 -13.50 -3.08 -14.75
C SER A 29 -12.01 -3.25 -15.04
N VAL A 30 -11.63 -4.44 -15.52
CA VAL A 30 -10.27 -4.71 -15.98
C VAL A 30 -10.14 -4.23 -17.42
N ILE A 31 -9.39 -3.15 -17.62
CA ILE A 31 -9.26 -2.50 -18.94
C ILE A 31 -7.99 -2.89 -19.70
N GLY A 32 -7.11 -3.66 -19.08
CA GLY A 32 -5.88 -4.14 -19.72
C GLY A 32 -5.12 -5.14 -18.88
N GLU A 33 -4.27 -5.92 -19.55
CA GLU A 33 -3.38 -6.91 -18.95
C GLU A 33 -1.99 -6.84 -19.58
N ALA A 34 -0.96 -7.17 -18.82
CA ALA A 34 0.40 -7.32 -19.30
C ALA A 34 1.10 -8.52 -18.64
N ALA A 35 1.99 -9.17 -19.40
CA ALA A 35 2.70 -10.36 -18.95
C ALA A 35 4.12 -10.08 -18.42
N ASP A 36 4.56 -8.83 -18.43
CA ASP A 36 5.85 -8.37 -17.94
C ASP A 36 5.82 -6.89 -17.57
N GLY A 37 6.84 -6.43 -16.85
CA GLY A 37 6.91 -5.06 -16.36
C GLY A 37 7.00 -4.00 -17.46
N ALA A 38 7.72 -4.28 -18.56
CA ALA A 38 7.88 -3.32 -19.65
C ALA A 38 6.57 -3.07 -20.37
N ARG A 39 5.82 -4.14 -20.69
CA ARG A 39 4.47 -4.06 -21.25
C ARG A 39 3.50 -3.43 -20.25
N GLY A 40 3.62 -3.73 -18.97
CA GLY A 40 2.84 -3.11 -17.91
C GLY A 40 2.97 -1.60 -17.91
N VAL A 41 4.19 -1.06 -17.96
CA VAL A 41 4.43 0.38 -18.06
C VAL A 41 3.78 0.98 -19.31
N ALA A 42 3.91 0.32 -20.48
CA ALA A 42 3.32 0.79 -21.73
C ALA A 42 1.77 0.79 -21.67
N GLU A 43 1.15 -0.28 -21.15
CA GLU A 43 -0.31 -0.38 -21.01
C GLU A 43 -0.86 0.66 -20.00
N VAL A 44 -0.18 0.87 -18.90
CA VAL A 44 -0.56 1.90 -17.91
C VAL A 44 -0.49 3.30 -18.51
N ALA A 45 0.56 3.59 -19.27
CA ALA A 45 0.68 4.88 -19.96
C ALA A 45 -0.41 5.09 -21.03
N ARG A 46 -0.83 4.03 -21.71
CA ARG A 46 -1.85 4.07 -22.77
C ARG A 46 -3.27 4.19 -22.20
N LEU A 47 -3.56 3.45 -21.13
CA LEU A 47 -4.93 3.28 -20.59
C LEU A 47 -5.27 4.23 -19.46
N ALA A 48 -4.25 4.78 -18.77
CA ALA A 48 -4.38 5.65 -17.60
C ALA A 48 -5.38 5.09 -16.55
N PRO A 49 -5.16 3.85 -16.02
CA PRO A 49 -6.06 3.22 -15.09
C PRO A 49 -6.08 3.93 -13.74
N ASP A 50 -7.14 3.70 -12.94
CA ASP A 50 -7.19 4.14 -11.56
C ASP A 50 -6.26 3.31 -10.66
N VAL A 51 -6.24 1.98 -10.90
CA VAL A 51 -5.45 1.03 -10.11
C VAL A 51 -4.64 0.11 -11.03
N VAL A 52 -3.42 -0.18 -10.62
CA VAL A 52 -2.55 -1.19 -11.23
C VAL A 52 -2.32 -2.30 -10.20
N LEU A 53 -2.69 -3.53 -10.54
CA LEU A 53 -2.25 -4.72 -9.82
C LEU A 53 -0.92 -5.14 -10.43
N MET A 54 0.15 -5.16 -9.64
CA MET A 54 1.51 -5.37 -10.12
C MET A 54 2.17 -6.52 -9.38
N ASP A 55 2.46 -7.61 -10.09
CA ASP A 55 3.32 -8.66 -9.50
C ASP A 55 4.72 -8.12 -9.25
N VAL A 56 5.32 -8.54 -8.12
CA VAL A 56 6.69 -8.17 -7.77
C VAL A 56 7.71 -8.91 -8.64
N ARG A 57 7.50 -10.20 -8.86
CA ARG A 57 8.48 -11.07 -9.53
C ARG A 57 8.08 -11.40 -10.96
N MET A 58 8.63 -10.68 -11.89
CA MET A 58 8.46 -10.94 -13.32
C MET A 58 9.83 -11.01 -14.00
N PRO A 59 9.96 -11.78 -15.11
CA PRO A 59 11.18 -11.82 -15.91
C PRO A 59 11.46 -10.47 -16.59
N GLU A 60 12.72 -10.22 -16.93
CA GLU A 60 13.26 -9.03 -17.62
C GLU A 60 13.12 -7.75 -16.79
N VAL A 61 11.92 -7.16 -16.73
CA VAL A 61 11.61 -5.99 -15.90
C VAL A 61 10.73 -6.43 -14.74
N ASN A 62 11.27 -6.38 -13.53
CA ASN A 62 10.52 -6.75 -12.35
C ASN A 62 9.46 -5.70 -11.97
N GLY A 63 8.51 -6.09 -11.12
CA GLY A 63 7.40 -5.21 -10.75
C GLY A 63 7.82 -3.96 -9.98
N LEU A 64 8.93 -3.98 -9.23
CA LEU A 64 9.42 -2.81 -8.53
C LEU A 64 9.97 -1.77 -9.50
N GLU A 65 10.73 -2.19 -10.50
CA GLU A 65 11.26 -1.32 -11.56
C GLU A 65 10.11 -0.72 -12.39
N ALA A 66 9.10 -1.54 -12.72
CA ALA A 66 7.91 -1.10 -13.42
C ALA A 66 7.12 -0.08 -12.57
N ALA A 67 6.88 -0.37 -11.28
CA ALA A 67 6.21 0.53 -10.35
C ALA A 67 6.97 1.84 -10.18
N ALA A 68 8.31 1.80 -10.05
CA ALA A 68 9.15 3.00 -9.98
C ALA A 68 8.96 3.89 -11.22
N THR A 69 8.96 3.29 -12.40
CA THR A 69 8.75 3.99 -13.67
C THR A 69 7.35 4.64 -13.73
N ILE A 70 6.32 3.90 -13.38
CA ILE A 70 4.93 4.37 -13.36
C ILE A 70 4.75 5.52 -12.37
N LEU A 71 5.26 5.35 -11.14
CA LEU A 71 5.07 6.31 -10.05
C LEU A 71 5.94 7.58 -10.19
N SER A 72 7.05 7.51 -10.94
CA SER A 72 7.89 8.68 -11.23
C SER A 72 7.40 9.49 -12.44
N SER A 73 6.49 8.94 -13.25
CA SER A 73 5.98 9.61 -14.44
C SER A 73 5.17 10.87 -14.08
N PRO A 74 5.41 12.01 -14.73
CA PRO A 74 4.63 13.22 -14.53
C PRO A 74 3.27 13.10 -15.22
N SER A 75 2.32 12.44 -14.57
CA SER A 75 0.94 12.32 -15.05
C SER A 75 -0.01 13.10 -14.14
N PRO A 76 -0.99 13.82 -14.67
CA PRO A 76 -2.03 14.48 -13.87
C PRO A 76 -2.91 13.47 -13.12
N THR A 77 -3.02 12.26 -13.65
CA THR A 77 -3.72 11.12 -13.03
C THR A 77 -2.71 10.04 -12.74
N ARG A 78 -2.09 10.09 -11.53
CA ARG A 78 -1.19 9.00 -11.10
C ARG A 78 -2.02 7.77 -10.76
N PRO A 79 -1.81 6.62 -11.39
CA PRO A 79 -2.46 5.39 -11.00
C PRO A 79 -2.01 4.98 -9.59
N ARG A 80 -2.89 4.30 -8.88
CA ARG A 80 -2.56 3.67 -7.61
C ARG A 80 -1.96 2.30 -7.88
N VAL A 81 -0.79 2.00 -7.34
CA VAL A 81 -0.13 0.72 -7.55
C VAL A 81 -0.31 -0.15 -6.31
N LEU A 82 -1.01 -1.28 -6.47
CA LEU A 82 -1.14 -2.34 -5.47
C LEU A 82 -0.19 -3.48 -5.88
N MET A 83 0.86 -3.67 -5.10
CA MET A 83 1.82 -4.74 -5.34
C MET A 83 1.26 -6.08 -4.89
N LEU A 84 1.46 -7.10 -5.71
CA LEU A 84 1.07 -8.48 -5.44
C LEU A 84 2.32 -9.36 -5.33
N THR A 85 2.35 -10.28 -4.35
CA THR A 85 3.47 -11.18 -4.19
C THR A 85 3.05 -12.55 -3.67
N THR A 86 3.91 -13.54 -3.89
CA THR A 86 3.89 -14.82 -3.18
C THR A 86 4.70 -14.74 -1.89
N PHE A 87 4.83 -15.83 -1.12
CA PHE A 87 5.32 -15.89 0.27
C PHE A 87 6.72 -15.33 0.60
N ASP A 88 7.61 -15.04 -0.35
CA ASP A 88 9.00 -14.60 -0.12
C ASP A 88 9.15 -13.07 -0.21
N ILE A 89 8.95 -12.37 0.91
CA ILE A 89 8.54 -10.95 0.89
C ILE A 89 9.62 -9.96 1.38
N ASP A 90 10.65 -10.41 2.10
CA ASP A 90 11.36 -9.54 3.06
C ASP A 90 12.03 -8.28 2.48
N ASP A 91 12.65 -8.34 1.29
CA ASP A 91 13.35 -7.17 0.75
C ASP A 91 12.47 -6.26 -0.14
N TYR A 92 11.48 -6.82 -0.82
CA TYR A 92 10.70 -6.10 -1.85
C TYR A 92 9.61 -5.19 -1.27
N VAL A 93 9.03 -5.54 -0.12
CA VAL A 93 7.97 -4.75 0.52
C VAL A 93 8.46 -3.37 0.89
N TYR A 94 9.63 -3.31 1.54
CA TYR A 94 10.21 -2.04 1.98
C TYR A 94 10.54 -1.14 0.78
N GLU A 95 11.06 -1.72 -0.31
CA GLU A 95 11.39 -0.98 -1.52
C GLU A 95 10.13 -0.46 -2.24
N ALA A 96 9.10 -1.30 -2.40
CA ALA A 96 7.82 -0.92 -2.99
C ALA A 96 7.18 0.27 -2.27
N LEU A 97 7.21 0.25 -0.95
CA LEU A 97 6.65 1.32 -0.13
C LEU A 97 7.48 2.61 -0.23
N ARG A 98 8.81 2.50 -0.30
CA ARG A 98 9.67 3.66 -0.57
C ARG A 98 9.41 4.32 -1.92
N LEU A 99 9.05 3.53 -2.91
CA LEU A 99 8.69 4.02 -4.25
C LEU A 99 7.32 4.72 -4.27
N GLY A 100 6.50 4.54 -3.24
CA GLY A 100 5.17 5.14 -3.12
C GLY A 100 4.04 4.24 -3.61
N ALA A 101 4.23 2.91 -3.61
CA ALA A 101 3.15 1.98 -3.86
C ALA A 101 1.99 2.23 -2.89
N SER A 102 0.76 2.15 -3.39
CA SER A 102 -0.45 2.45 -2.61
C SER A 102 -0.89 1.29 -1.71
N GLY A 103 -0.32 0.11 -1.92
CA GLY A 103 -0.58 -1.05 -1.10
C GLY A 103 0.28 -2.25 -1.47
N PHE A 104 0.17 -3.28 -0.62
CA PHE A 104 0.86 -4.54 -0.79
C PHE A 104 -0.01 -5.69 -0.28
N MET A 105 -0.13 -6.76 -1.06
CA MET A 105 -1.00 -7.90 -0.77
C MET A 105 -0.36 -9.22 -1.21
N LEU A 106 -0.75 -10.30 -0.56
CA LEU A 106 -0.38 -11.64 -0.98
C LEU A 106 -1.30 -12.13 -2.11
N LYS A 107 -0.76 -12.84 -3.09
CA LYS A 107 -1.54 -13.44 -4.20
C LYS A 107 -2.52 -14.53 -3.76
N ASP A 108 -2.27 -15.14 -2.60
CA ASP A 108 -3.12 -16.16 -1.98
C ASP A 108 -4.17 -15.59 -1.01
N ALA A 109 -4.27 -14.25 -0.92
CA ALA A 109 -5.31 -13.61 -0.14
C ALA A 109 -6.71 -14.00 -0.65
N PRO A 110 -7.72 -14.06 0.25
CA PRO A 110 -9.09 -14.30 -0.13
C PRO A 110 -9.58 -13.33 -1.21
N ALA A 111 -10.46 -13.84 -2.09
CA ALA A 111 -10.98 -13.07 -3.23
C ALA A 111 -11.67 -11.76 -2.84
N ASP A 112 -12.40 -11.76 -1.75
CA ASP A 112 -13.07 -10.58 -1.18
C ASP A 112 -12.08 -9.54 -0.64
N GLU A 113 -10.93 -9.98 -0.13
CA GLU A 113 -9.86 -9.07 0.29
C GLU A 113 -9.23 -8.34 -0.91
N LEU A 114 -9.01 -9.02 -2.05
CA LEU A 114 -8.51 -8.37 -3.26
C LEU A 114 -9.49 -7.31 -3.78
N VAL A 115 -10.77 -7.63 -3.84
CA VAL A 115 -11.82 -6.70 -4.26
C VAL A 115 -11.87 -5.49 -3.33
N ARG A 116 -11.82 -5.72 -2.01
CA ARG A 116 -11.76 -4.65 -1.00
C ARG A 116 -10.50 -3.81 -1.16
N ALA A 117 -9.34 -4.44 -1.41
CA ALA A 117 -8.07 -3.75 -1.59
C ALA A 117 -8.11 -2.78 -2.78
N VAL A 118 -8.64 -3.22 -3.92
CA VAL A 118 -8.81 -2.38 -5.11
C VAL A 118 -9.68 -1.16 -4.80
N ARG A 119 -10.80 -1.33 -4.09
CA ARG A 119 -11.69 -0.22 -3.71
C ARG A 119 -11.02 0.77 -2.76
N VAL A 120 -10.31 0.27 -1.75
CA VAL A 120 -9.60 1.10 -0.77
C VAL A 120 -8.51 1.92 -1.45
N VAL A 121 -7.71 1.28 -2.29
CA VAL A 121 -6.62 1.93 -3.02
C VAL A 121 -7.15 2.95 -4.02
N ALA A 122 -8.21 2.63 -4.77
CA ALA A 122 -8.86 3.56 -5.69
C ALA A 122 -9.41 4.80 -4.98
N GLY A 123 -9.92 4.64 -3.74
CA GLY A 123 -10.39 5.74 -2.89
C GLY A 123 -9.28 6.67 -2.39
N GLY A 124 -8.01 6.32 -2.65
CA GLY A 124 -6.85 7.11 -2.24
C GLY A 124 -6.30 6.73 -0.87
N ASP A 125 -6.88 5.74 -0.22
CA ASP A 125 -6.34 5.16 1.00
C ASP A 125 -5.22 4.16 0.66
N GLN A 126 -4.31 3.94 1.60
CA GLN A 126 -3.26 2.92 1.45
C GLN A 126 -3.62 1.68 2.22
N LEU A 127 -3.35 0.52 1.62
CA LEU A 127 -3.62 -0.77 2.21
C LEU A 127 -2.32 -1.54 2.44
N LEU A 128 -2.06 -1.88 3.69
CA LEU A 128 -1.06 -2.85 4.08
C LEU A 128 -1.75 -3.99 4.80
N ALA A 129 -1.66 -5.20 4.24
CA ALA A 129 -2.16 -6.37 4.96
C ALA A 129 -1.44 -6.49 6.33
N PRO A 130 -2.14 -6.91 7.40
CA PRO A 130 -1.54 -7.02 8.74
C PRO A 130 -0.28 -7.90 8.77
N SER A 131 -0.23 -8.95 7.95
CA SER A 131 0.95 -9.80 7.78
C SER A 131 2.15 -9.03 7.22
N ILE A 132 1.94 -8.14 6.28
CA ILE A 132 2.96 -7.29 5.67
C ILE A 132 3.45 -6.24 6.67
N THR A 133 2.53 -5.62 7.40
CA THR A 133 2.87 -4.67 8.47
C THR A 133 3.77 -5.32 9.51
N ARG A 134 3.42 -6.52 10.00
CA ARG A 134 4.23 -7.26 10.97
C ARG A 134 5.64 -7.54 10.48
N ARG A 135 5.80 -7.95 9.22
CA ARG A 135 7.11 -8.22 8.61
C ARG A 135 7.95 -6.97 8.40
N LEU A 136 7.36 -5.87 7.99
CA LEU A 136 8.05 -4.58 7.93
C LEU A 136 8.66 -4.20 9.28
N ILE A 137 7.93 -4.50 10.36
CA ILE A 137 8.36 -4.29 11.73
C ILE A 137 9.57 -5.16 12.06
N GLU A 138 9.47 -6.47 11.80
CA GLU A 138 10.53 -7.43 12.09
C GLU A 138 11.82 -7.07 11.35
N GLU A 139 11.72 -6.67 10.10
CA GLU A 139 12.87 -6.27 9.28
C GLU A 139 13.46 -4.93 9.73
N SER A 140 12.64 -3.93 10.05
CA SER A 140 13.09 -2.66 10.62
C SER A 140 13.85 -2.88 11.93
N THR A 141 13.36 -3.79 12.77
CA THR A 141 13.99 -4.15 14.06
C THR A 141 15.29 -4.93 13.86
N ARG A 142 15.36 -5.81 12.85
CA ARG A 142 16.55 -6.61 12.53
C ARG A 142 17.69 -5.76 11.98
N ARG A 143 17.39 -4.77 11.13
CA ARG A 143 18.39 -3.85 10.56
C ARG A 143 18.97 -2.87 11.57
N ARG A 144 18.33 -2.69 12.73
CA ARG A 144 18.74 -1.75 13.77
C ARG A 144 19.05 -2.44 15.10
N GLY A 145 20.29 -2.78 15.29
CA GLY A 145 20.84 -3.10 16.62
C GLY A 145 20.95 -1.88 17.56
N THR A 146 20.07 -0.86 17.47
CA THR A 146 20.18 0.39 18.23
C THR A 146 18.85 0.80 18.86
N VAL A 147 18.93 1.25 20.12
CA VAL A 147 17.86 1.81 20.94
C VAL A 147 17.01 2.84 20.18
N PRO A 148 15.66 2.82 20.30
CA PRO A 148 14.77 3.78 19.67
C PRO A 148 15.15 5.21 20.05
N ARG A 149 15.52 6.04 19.10
CA ARG A 149 15.70 7.47 19.34
C ARG A 149 14.34 8.14 19.34
N ARG A 150 13.87 8.60 20.49
CA ARG A 150 12.71 9.52 20.53
C ARG A 150 12.98 10.68 19.58
N SER A 151 12.13 10.83 18.58
CA SER A 151 12.27 11.93 17.62
C SER A 151 11.61 13.18 18.17
N ALA A 152 12.29 14.30 18.12
CA ALA A 152 11.69 15.62 18.42
C ALA A 152 10.45 15.92 17.53
N ARG A 153 10.29 15.21 16.42
CA ARG A 153 9.10 15.32 15.57
C ARG A 153 7.84 14.77 16.23
N LEU A 154 7.97 13.75 17.09
CA LEU A 154 6.83 13.20 17.85
C LEU A 154 6.21 14.24 18.81
N GLU A 155 7.00 15.15 19.33
CA GLU A 155 6.54 16.23 20.22
C GLU A 155 5.64 17.25 19.50
N GLN A 156 5.61 17.26 18.16
CA GLN A 156 4.73 18.10 17.36
C GLN A 156 3.31 17.54 17.23
N LEU A 157 3.12 16.26 17.57
CA LEU A 157 1.81 15.62 17.52
C LEU A 157 0.98 15.99 18.74
N THR A 158 -0.31 16.25 18.52
CA THR A 158 -1.28 16.27 19.62
C THR A 158 -1.50 14.86 20.16
N ALA A 159 -2.05 14.73 21.36
CA ALA A 159 -2.38 13.41 21.93
C ALA A 159 -3.25 12.58 20.99
N ARG A 160 -4.21 13.19 20.30
CA ARG A 160 -5.09 12.51 19.34
C ARG A 160 -4.37 12.07 18.08
N GLU A 161 -3.46 12.86 17.57
CA GLU A 161 -2.63 12.50 16.40
C GLU A 161 -1.65 11.39 16.74
N HIS A 162 -1.14 11.35 17.97
CA HIS A 162 -0.29 10.26 18.46
C HIS A 162 -1.06 8.93 18.54
N GLU A 163 -2.25 8.97 19.14
CA GLU A 163 -3.16 7.81 19.20
C GLU A 163 -3.52 7.28 17.80
N VAL A 164 -3.82 8.18 16.85
CA VAL A 164 -4.07 7.79 15.46
C VAL A 164 -2.81 7.18 14.83
N LEU A 165 -1.61 7.71 15.09
CA LEU A 165 -0.36 7.13 14.59
C LEU A 165 -0.11 5.72 15.14
N GLU A 166 -0.40 5.47 16.42
CA GLU A 166 -0.32 4.13 17.02
C GLU A 166 -1.22 3.13 16.30
N LEU A 167 -2.48 3.50 16.05
CA LEU A 167 -3.45 2.64 15.37
C LEU A 167 -3.11 2.43 13.88
N VAL A 168 -2.58 3.46 13.22
CA VAL A 168 -2.02 3.32 11.87
C VAL A 168 -0.87 2.32 11.87
N ALA A 169 0.02 2.40 12.85
CA ALA A 169 1.15 1.48 12.99
C ALA A 169 0.73 0.06 13.36
N ALA A 170 -0.39 -0.09 14.06
CA ALA A 170 -1.00 -1.40 14.32
C ALA A 170 -1.69 -2.02 13.08
N GLY A 171 -1.73 -1.30 11.95
CA GLY A 171 -2.26 -1.81 10.68
C GLY A 171 -3.76 -1.56 10.46
N LEU A 172 -4.44 -0.82 11.34
CA LEU A 172 -5.88 -0.57 11.21
C LEU A 172 -6.18 0.37 10.04
N SER A 173 -7.23 0.10 9.27
CA SER A 173 -7.77 1.02 8.26
C SER A 173 -8.39 2.26 8.90
N ASN A 174 -8.65 3.31 8.12
CA ASN A 174 -9.29 4.52 8.64
C ASN A 174 -10.70 4.24 9.19
N ALA A 175 -11.43 3.29 8.64
CA ALA A 175 -12.73 2.86 9.15
C ALA A 175 -12.61 2.18 10.51
N GLU A 176 -11.67 1.23 10.67
CA GLU A 176 -11.41 0.54 11.94
C GLU A 176 -10.92 1.52 13.03
N ILE A 177 -10.08 2.48 12.66
CA ILE A 177 -9.65 3.57 13.57
C ILE A 177 -10.86 4.43 13.97
N ALA A 178 -11.76 4.74 13.04
CA ALA A 178 -12.94 5.52 13.29
C ALA A 178 -13.88 4.82 14.29
N ASP A 179 -14.09 3.52 14.11
CA ASP A 179 -14.89 2.69 15.01
C ASP A 179 -14.26 2.63 16.41
N GLN A 180 -12.94 2.38 16.49
CA GLN A 180 -12.24 2.28 17.77
C GLN A 180 -12.18 3.60 18.54
N LEU A 181 -12.08 4.71 17.84
CA LEU A 181 -11.97 6.05 18.44
C LEU A 181 -13.30 6.78 18.57
N PHE A 182 -14.41 6.14 18.14
CA PHE A 182 -15.76 6.74 18.09
C PHE A 182 -15.80 8.06 17.31
N LEU A 183 -15.18 8.05 16.12
CA LEU A 183 -15.11 9.20 15.22
C LEU A 183 -15.77 8.89 13.86
N ALA A 184 -16.03 9.93 13.08
CA ALA A 184 -16.33 9.76 11.66
C ALA A 184 -15.02 9.44 10.90
N GLU A 185 -15.09 8.56 9.90
CA GLU A 185 -13.94 8.17 9.07
C GLU A 185 -13.25 9.39 8.43
N GLN A 186 -14.03 10.38 8.00
CA GLN A 186 -13.50 11.64 7.44
C GLN A 186 -12.66 12.42 8.47
N THR A 187 -12.98 12.33 9.76
CA THR A 187 -12.21 12.94 10.84
C THR A 187 -10.88 12.22 11.00
N VAL A 188 -10.89 10.88 10.92
CA VAL A 188 -9.66 10.06 10.95
C VAL A 188 -8.77 10.40 9.77
N LYS A 189 -9.30 10.47 8.54
CA LYS A 189 -8.55 10.91 7.35
C LYS A 189 -7.87 12.26 7.56
N THR A 190 -8.55 13.18 8.22
CA THR A 190 -7.99 14.51 8.55
C THR A 190 -6.83 14.40 9.55
N HIS A 191 -6.97 13.58 10.60
CA HIS A 191 -5.88 13.35 11.57
C HIS A 191 -4.69 12.68 10.91
N VAL A 192 -4.90 11.64 10.10
CA VAL A 192 -3.84 10.95 9.35
C VAL A 192 -3.07 11.93 8.45
N SER A 193 -3.79 12.78 7.69
CA SER A 193 -3.16 13.79 6.85
C SER A 193 -2.31 14.79 7.64
N ARG A 194 -2.79 15.21 8.83
CA ARG A 194 -2.03 16.10 9.72
C ARG A 194 -0.79 15.43 10.29
N VAL A 195 -0.89 14.17 10.68
CA VAL A 195 0.26 13.37 11.14
C VAL A 195 1.31 13.31 10.05
N PHE A 196 0.91 12.98 8.80
CA PHE A 196 1.85 12.92 7.69
C PHE A 196 2.53 14.27 7.41
N ALA A 197 1.77 15.36 7.44
CA ALA A 197 2.32 16.70 7.24
C ALA A 197 3.32 17.09 8.34
N LYS A 198 2.97 16.88 9.62
CA LYS A 198 3.83 17.22 10.77
C LYS A 198 5.11 16.40 10.84
N LEU A 199 5.02 15.12 10.50
CA LEU A 199 6.16 14.21 10.52
C LEU A 199 6.94 14.19 9.19
N ALA A 200 6.51 14.98 8.19
CA ALA A 200 7.05 15.00 6.83
C ALA A 200 7.08 13.59 6.19
N LEU A 201 5.98 12.85 6.37
CA LEU A 201 5.78 11.53 5.79
C LEU A 201 4.95 11.65 4.52
N ARG A 202 5.28 10.86 3.50
CA ARG A 202 4.59 10.92 2.21
C ARG A 202 3.37 10.02 2.16
N ASP A 203 3.36 8.97 2.99
CA ASP A 203 2.38 7.91 2.91
C ASP A 203 2.25 7.11 4.22
N ARG A 204 1.24 6.24 4.27
CA ARG A 204 0.93 5.40 5.42
C ARG A 204 2.05 4.43 5.77
N ALA A 205 2.73 3.88 4.77
CA ALA A 205 3.83 2.97 4.98
C ALA A 205 5.00 3.64 5.69
N GLN A 206 5.33 4.86 5.29
CA GLN A 206 6.32 5.67 6.00
C GLN A 206 5.89 5.98 7.44
N ALA A 207 4.59 6.16 7.69
CA ALA A 207 4.08 6.36 9.04
C ALA A 207 4.26 5.12 9.91
N VAL A 208 3.98 3.94 9.37
CA VAL A 208 4.23 2.65 10.05
C VAL A 208 5.73 2.52 10.37
N VAL A 209 6.60 2.62 9.38
CA VAL A 209 8.06 2.54 9.56
C VAL A 209 8.52 3.55 10.61
N PHE A 210 8.10 4.81 10.50
CA PHE A 210 8.45 5.87 11.43
C PHE A 210 8.03 5.55 12.86
N ALA A 211 6.80 5.06 13.08
CA ALA A 211 6.28 4.73 14.41
C ALA A 211 7.13 3.66 15.10
N TYR A 212 7.51 2.62 14.37
CA TYR A 212 8.39 1.57 14.90
C TYR A 212 9.83 2.06 15.10
N GLU A 213 10.36 2.85 14.17
CA GLU A 213 11.70 3.41 14.28
C GLU A 213 11.90 4.30 15.50
N HIS A 214 10.84 4.95 15.94
CA HIS A 214 10.89 5.91 17.04
C HIS A 214 10.22 5.38 18.32
N GLY A 215 9.86 4.10 18.34
CA GLY A 215 9.33 3.42 19.54
C GLY A 215 7.93 3.88 19.95
N VAL A 216 7.13 4.39 19.01
CA VAL A 216 5.71 4.68 19.22
C VAL A 216 4.94 3.38 19.45
N VAL A 217 5.32 2.34 18.72
CA VAL A 217 4.78 0.98 18.87
C VAL A 217 5.95 0.00 19.00
N VAL A 218 5.80 -1.00 19.86
CA VAL A 218 6.81 -2.06 20.07
C VAL A 218 6.25 -3.38 19.55
N PRO A 219 7.03 -4.16 18.78
CA PRO A 219 6.58 -5.47 18.30
C PRO A 219 6.26 -6.41 19.46
N GLY A 220 5.05 -6.98 19.47
CA GLY A 220 4.67 -8.04 20.41
C GLY A 220 4.01 -7.60 21.72
N GLN A 221 3.57 -6.37 21.82
CA GLN A 221 2.65 -5.91 22.88
C GLN A 221 1.24 -5.78 22.35
#